data_bbd475f8c3ca7fde53fd8ca9c961bd2b
#
_entry.id   bbd475f8c3ca7fde53fd8ca9c961bd2b
#
_cell.length_a   1.000
_cell.length_b   1.000
_cell.length_c   1.000
_cell.angle_alpha   90.00
_cell.angle_beta   90.00
_cell.angle_gamma   90.00
#
_symmetry.space_group_name_H-M   'P 1'
#
loop_
_entity.id
_entity.type
_entity.pdbx_description
1 polymer ?
#
loop_
_entity_poly.entity_id
_entity_poly.type
_entity_poly.pdbx_seq_one_letter_code
_entity_poly.pdbx_strand_id
1 'polypeptide(L)'
;MKLGFIGLGTMGAPMAINLLKAGFQLKVYDIAIESERVRRVVNQGAELVNGPRDVAPGSEFILLSLPSPAISEKVTLGEGGILQSASPGTTVIELSTVSPQIVKKIAKAAEPLGIDILDAPVSGGQSGAEAATLTIMVGGKRGIFEGSIQIFKAIGKRIYYTGDLGSGETVKLLNNMRVLIDLVTSRSVFEIAVKAGIDPKLLHEIINTSTGQSWVWANWIPRFLDGQSVGSTPDIFNKDMTQALEMAREFNLHPEIASAALEEIRSYVKRNMGGSDISTMFDFTQRPRAAPS
;
A
#
# COMPACT_ATOMS: atom_id res chain seq x y z
N MET A 1 10.93 16.62 -17.00
CA MET A 1 9.61 16.41 -16.36
C MET A 1 9.76 16.77 -14.89
N LYS A 2 8.90 17.65 -14.41
CA LYS A 2 8.85 18.11 -13.02
C LYS A 2 7.75 17.39 -12.28
N LEU A 3 8.06 16.78 -11.16
CA LEU A 3 7.14 15.98 -10.37
C LEU A 3 6.94 16.58 -8.97
N GLY A 4 5.76 16.42 -8.45
CA GLY A 4 5.47 16.55 -7.03
C GLY A 4 5.42 15.19 -6.36
N PHE A 5 5.84 15.07 -5.11
CA PHE A 5 5.69 13.84 -4.35
C PHE A 5 5.28 14.15 -2.90
N ILE A 6 4.18 13.58 -2.44
CA ILE A 6 3.65 13.79 -1.10
C ILE A 6 3.57 12.47 -0.35
N GLY A 7 4.16 12.46 0.85
CA GLY A 7 4.24 11.29 1.71
C GLY A 7 5.54 10.52 1.50
N LEU A 8 6.53 10.79 2.35
CA LEU A 8 7.87 10.18 2.33
C LEU A 8 8.04 9.13 3.45
N GLY A 9 6.98 8.37 3.67
CA GLY A 9 6.98 7.24 4.59
C GLY A 9 7.82 6.06 4.09
N THR A 10 7.57 4.88 4.66
CA THR A 10 8.29 3.62 4.35
C THR A 10 8.30 3.28 2.86
N MET A 11 7.19 3.57 2.16
CA MET A 11 7.06 3.31 0.72
C MET A 11 7.46 4.53 -0.12
N GLY A 12 7.05 5.74 0.28
CA GLY A 12 7.21 6.95 -0.52
C GLY A 12 8.66 7.41 -0.65
N ALA A 13 9.44 7.39 0.43
CA ALA A 13 10.83 7.84 0.38
C ALA A 13 11.70 7.05 -0.62
N PRO A 14 11.72 5.70 -0.63
CA PRO A 14 12.47 4.96 -1.63
C PRO A 14 11.95 5.17 -3.06
N MET A 15 10.63 5.31 -3.27
CA MET A 15 10.08 5.65 -4.60
C MET A 15 10.56 7.04 -5.06
N ALA A 16 10.52 8.05 -4.20
CA ALA A 16 11.01 9.39 -4.51
C ALA A 16 12.52 9.38 -4.85
N ILE A 17 13.34 8.63 -4.11
CA ILE A 17 14.77 8.46 -4.41
C ILE A 17 14.98 7.82 -5.79
N ASN A 18 14.20 6.81 -6.15
CA ASN A 18 14.31 6.16 -7.46
C ASN A 18 13.90 7.08 -8.60
N LEU A 19 12.90 7.94 -8.41
CA LEU A 19 12.54 8.98 -9.37
C LEU A 19 13.68 9.99 -9.57
N LEU A 20 14.32 10.45 -8.49
CA LEU A 20 15.50 11.34 -8.58
C LEU A 20 16.65 10.66 -9.33
N LYS A 21 16.95 9.39 -9.05
CA LYS A 21 17.96 8.60 -9.76
C LYS A 21 17.64 8.43 -11.25
N ALA A 22 16.36 8.39 -11.61
CA ALA A 22 15.92 8.35 -13.00
C ALA A 22 15.96 9.73 -13.70
N GLY A 23 16.41 10.79 -13.02
CA GLY A 23 16.61 12.12 -13.59
C GLY A 23 15.40 13.04 -13.52
N PHE A 24 14.35 12.69 -12.79
CA PHE A 24 13.20 13.57 -12.54
C PHE A 24 13.58 14.66 -11.53
N GLN A 25 13.03 15.86 -11.70
CA GLN A 25 13.08 16.93 -10.70
C GLN A 25 11.87 16.79 -9.76
N LEU A 26 12.11 16.74 -8.46
CA LEU A 26 11.06 16.54 -7.47
C LEU A 26 10.91 17.71 -6.51
N LYS A 27 9.67 18.21 -6.36
CA LYS A 27 9.21 18.90 -5.17
C LYS A 27 8.58 17.89 -4.23
N VAL A 28 8.96 17.92 -2.95
CA VAL A 28 8.50 16.91 -1.98
C VAL A 28 7.89 17.55 -0.73
N TYR A 29 6.88 16.88 -0.18
CA TYR A 29 6.32 17.24 1.10
C TYR A 29 6.00 16.01 1.95
N ASP A 30 6.28 16.11 3.23
CA ASP A 30 5.83 15.17 4.28
C ASP A 30 5.56 15.94 5.55
N ILE A 31 4.59 15.50 6.37
CA ILE A 31 4.29 16.14 7.66
C ILE A 31 5.46 16.00 8.66
N ALA A 32 6.23 14.90 8.54
CA ALA A 32 7.41 14.63 9.37
C ALA A 32 8.68 15.19 8.71
N ILE A 33 8.71 16.50 8.45
CA ILE A 33 9.77 17.19 7.69
C ILE A 33 11.17 16.96 8.27
N GLU A 34 11.30 16.75 9.57
CA GLU A 34 12.57 16.51 10.26
C GLU A 34 12.99 15.02 10.28
N SER A 35 12.19 14.13 9.68
CA SER A 35 12.51 12.70 9.69
C SER A 35 13.76 12.39 8.86
N GLU A 36 14.48 11.33 9.24
CA GLU A 36 15.62 10.84 8.47
C GLU A 36 15.25 10.49 7.02
N ARG A 37 14.04 9.97 6.80
CA ARG A 37 13.54 9.63 5.45
C ARG A 37 13.45 10.88 4.57
N VAL A 38 12.89 11.97 5.08
CA VAL A 38 12.81 13.25 4.36
C VAL A 38 14.21 13.77 4.06
N ARG A 39 15.11 13.80 5.06
CA ARG A 39 16.51 14.24 4.87
C ARG A 39 17.21 13.42 3.79
N ARG A 40 17.03 12.10 3.76
CA ARG A 40 17.61 11.24 2.72
C ARG A 40 17.13 11.62 1.32
N VAL A 41 15.84 11.93 1.14
CA VAL A 41 15.29 12.34 -0.16
C VAL A 41 15.81 13.72 -0.58
N VAL A 42 15.86 14.67 0.34
CA VAL A 42 16.39 16.02 0.09
C VAL A 42 17.88 15.97 -0.27
N ASN A 43 18.66 15.14 0.41
CA ASN A 43 20.10 14.94 0.11
C ASN A 43 20.34 14.30 -1.28
N GLN A 44 19.32 13.70 -1.89
CA GLN A 44 19.38 13.22 -3.28
C GLN A 44 18.94 14.27 -4.31
N GLY A 45 18.64 15.51 -3.87
CA GLY A 45 18.37 16.64 -4.75
C GLY A 45 16.88 17.02 -4.88
N ALA A 46 15.98 16.51 -4.02
CA ALA A 46 14.61 16.98 -3.98
C ALA A 46 14.48 18.35 -3.32
N GLU A 47 13.58 19.19 -3.84
CA GLU A 47 13.17 20.44 -3.24
C GLU A 47 12.09 20.19 -2.16
N LEU A 48 12.41 20.42 -0.89
CA LEU A 48 11.42 20.32 0.20
C LEU A 48 10.57 21.60 0.25
N VAL A 49 9.24 21.43 0.28
CA VAL A 49 8.28 22.54 0.38
C VAL A 49 7.49 22.48 1.68
N ASN A 50 6.75 23.58 2.01
CA ASN A 50 6.12 23.74 3.33
C ASN A 50 4.74 23.11 3.47
N GLY A 51 4.08 22.75 2.35
CA GLY A 51 2.73 22.20 2.39
C GLY A 51 2.33 21.49 1.09
N PRO A 52 1.21 20.73 1.12
CA PRO A 52 0.72 20.02 -0.06
C PRO A 52 0.47 20.94 -1.26
N ARG A 53 -0.10 22.14 -1.01
CA ARG A 53 -0.37 23.12 -2.08
C ARG A 53 0.90 23.62 -2.78
N ASP A 54 2.04 23.65 -2.07
CA ASP A 54 3.30 24.17 -2.61
C ASP A 54 4.01 23.16 -3.52
N VAL A 55 3.60 21.90 -3.46
CA VAL A 55 4.06 20.84 -4.38
C VAL A 55 3.53 21.04 -5.79
N ALA A 56 2.30 21.55 -5.93
CA ALA A 56 1.59 21.57 -7.20
C ALA A 56 2.12 22.58 -8.25
N PRO A 57 2.50 23.84 -7.90
CA PRO A 57 2.93 24.79 -8.90
C PRO A 57 4.12 24.32 -9.73
N GLY A 58 3.93 24.19 -11.03
CA GLY A 58 4.94 23.77 -11.99
C GLY A 58 5.21 22.26 -12.05
N SER A 59 4.49 21.46 -11.26
CA SER A 59 4.51 19.99 -11.37
C SER A 59 3.57 19.51 -12.48
N GLU A 60 4.09 18.66 -13.37
CA GLU A 60 3.29 18.02 -14.44
C GLU A 60 2.51 16.83 -13.86
N PHE A 61 3.14 16.09 -12.93
CA PHE A 61 2.53 14.98 -12.20
C PHE A 61 2.78 15.13 -10.70
N ILE A 62 1.79 14.74 -9.88
CA ILE A 62 1.88 14.76 -8.43
C ILE A 62 1.55 13.37 -7.90
N LEU A 63 2.52 12.73 -7.25
CA LEU A 63 2.41 11.38 -6.71
C LEU A 63 2.08 11.43 -5.22
N LEU A 64 1.12 10.61 -4.79
CA LEU A 64 0.69 10.50 -3.41
C LEU A 64 1.03 9.13 -2.85
N SER A 65 1.70 9.08 -1.68
CA SER A 65 1.99 7.83 -0.95
C SER A 65 1.65 8.02 0.53
N LEU A 66 0.38 7.94 0.86
CA LEU A 66 -0.23 8.41 2.10
C LEU A 66 -0.79 7.23 2.94
N PRO A 67 -0.90 7.37 4.26
CA PRO A 67 -1.24 6.24 5.14
C PRO A 67 -2.73 5.87 5.15
N SER A 68 -3.63 6.77 4.73
CA SER A 68 -5.06 6.50 4.79
C SER A 68 -5.88 7.25 3.74
N PRO A 69 -7.09 6.74 3.39
CA PRO A 69 -8.02 7.42 2.48
C PRO A 69 -8.38 8.84 2.93
N ALA A 70 -8.60 9.05 4.23
CA ALA A 70 -8.95 10.36 4.78
C ALA A 70 -7.81 11.37 4.60
N ILE A 71 -6.56 10.94 4.74
CA ILE A 71 -5.40 11.82 4.52
C ILE A 71 -5.23 12.10 3.03
N SER A 72 -5.41 11.13 2.15
CA SER A 72 -5.38 11.33 0.70
C SER A 72 -6.43 12.35 0.26
N GLU A 73 -7.66 12.21 0.73
CA GLU A 73 -8.73 13.16 0.48
C GLU A 73 -8.38 14.55 1.02
N LYS A 74 -7.91 14.68 2.26
CA LYS A 74 -7.53 15.96 2.87
C LYS A 74 -6.39 16.65 2.12
N VAL A 75 -5.35 15.90 1.75
CA VAL A 75 -4.19 16.44 1.01
C VAL A 75 -4.58 16.92 -0.38
N THR A 76 -5.57 16.28 -1.00
CA THR A 76 -5.99 16.63 -2.36
C THR A 76 -7.08 17.71 -2.36
N LEU A 77 -8.16 17.52 -1.58
CA LEU A 77 -9.38 18.35 -1.61
C LEU A 77 -9.45 19.39 -0.49
N GLY A 78 -8.70 19.20 0.60
CA GLY A 78 -8.79 20.04 1.80
C GLY A 78 -8.27 21.46 1.60
N GLU A 79 -8.48 22.30 2.62
CA GLU A 79 -7.86 23.63 2.67
C GLU A 79 -6.33 23.50 2.61
N GLY A 80 -5.69 24.25 1.72
CA GLY A 80 -4.26 24.12 1.44
C GLY A 80 -3.89 22.82 0.66
N GLY A 81 -4.86 22.13 0.09
CA GLY A 81 -4.65 20.93 -0.72
C GLY A 81 -4.18 21.20 -2.14
N ILE A 82 -3.84 20.12 -2.84
CA ILE A 82 -3.25 20.13 -4.18
C ILE A 82 -4.14 20.87 -5.19
N LEU A 83 -5.45 20.58 -5.21
CA LEU A 83 -6.35 21.11 -6.23
C LEU A 83 -6.52 22.63 -6.18
N GLN A 84 -6.13 23.28 -5.07
CA GLN A 84 -6.19 24.75 -4.96
C GLN A 84 -5.07 25.46 -5.73
N SER A 85 -4.03 24.74 -6.15
CA SER A 85 -2.83 25.35 -6.76
C SER A 85 -2.28 24.57 -7.96
N ALA A 86 -2.84 23.40 -8.25
CA ALA A 86 -2.50 22.65 -9.44
C ALA A 86 -3.02 23.37 -10.70
N SER A 87 -2.20 23.35 -11.75
CA SER A 87 -2.57 23.94 -13.05
C SER A 87 -3.41 22.97 -13.89
N PRO A 88 -4.27 23.46 -14.77
CA PRO A 88 -4.89 22.59 -15.80
C PRO A 88 -3.83 21.77 -16.56
N GLY A 89 -4.11 20.51 -16.82
CA GLY A 89 -3.18 19.56 -17.43
C GLY A 89 -2.27 18.83 -16.44
N THR A 90 -2.26 19.20 -15.13
CA THR A 90 -1.59 18.40 -14.09
C THR A 90 -2.30 17.05 -13.93
N THR A 91 -1.53 15.99 -13.70
CA THR A 91 -2.06 14.67 -13.32
C THR A 91 -1.69 14.33 -11.89
N VAL A 92 -2.67 13.96 -11.06
CA VAL A 92 -2.44 13.40 -9.73
C VAL A 92 -2.45 11.87 -9.83
N ILE A 93 -1.40 11.24 -9.30
CA ILE A 93 -1.21 9.78 -9.27
C ILE A 93 -1.32 9.30 -7.83
N GLU A 94 -2.39 8.60 -7.50
CA GLU A 94 -2.61 8.00 -6.19
C GLU A 94 -1.89 6.64 -6.11
N LEU A 95 -0.79 6.58 -5.37
CA LEU A 95 -0.02 5.34 -5.14
C LEU A 95 -0.41 4.66 -3.82
N SER A 96 -1.14 5.36 -2.95
CA SER A 96 -1.61 4.80 -1.68
C SER A 96 -2.72 3.77 -1.92
N THR A 97 -2.95 2.87 -0.97
CA THR A 97 -4.12 1.99 -1.02
C THR A 97 -5.31 2.70 -0.38
N VAL A 98 -6.25 3.11 -1.23
CA VAL A 98 -7.51 3.77 -0.88
C VAL A 98 -8.70 3.03 -1.52
N SER A 99 -9.94 3.45 -1.22
CA SER A 99 -11.09 2.86 -1.91
C SER A 99 -11.28 3.46 -3.31
N PRO A 100 -11.81 2.68 -4.29
CA PRO A 100 -12.17 3.21 -5.60
C PRO A 100 -13.09 4.44 -5.54
N GLN A 101 -13.94 4.52 -4.51
CA GLN A 101 -14.87 5.65 -4.29
C GLN A 101 -14.11 6.94 -3.97
N ILE A 102 -13.03 6.87 -3.20
CA ILE A 102 -12.21 8.04 -2.86
C ILE A 102 -11.56 8.61 -4.11
N VAL A 103 -10.97 7.75 -4.96
CA VAL A 103 -10.35 8.22 -6.21
C VAL A 103 -11.39 8.86 -7.15
N LYS A 104 -12.58 8.25 -7.27
CA LYS A 104 -13.69 8.80 -8.06
C LYS A 104 -14.18 10.14 -7.50
N LYS A 105 -14.25 10.27 -6.17
CA LYS A 105 -14.60 11.54 -5.51
C LYS A 105 -13.58 12.63 -5.81
N ILE A 106 -12.30 12.30 -5.70
CA ILE A 106 -11.20 13.22 -6.04
C ILE A 106 -11.27 13.64 -7.51
N ALA A 107 -11.46 12.68 -8.42
CA ALA A 107 -11.55 12.95 -9.84
C ALA A 107 -12.72 13.87 -10.20
N LYS A 108 -13.89 13.65 -9.59
CA LYS A 108 -15.06 14.53 -9.77
C LYS A 108 -14.78 15.98 -9.39
N ALA A 109 -13.98 16.21 -8.36
CA ALA A 109 -13.58 17.55 -7.94
C ALA A 109 -12.46 18.13 -8.83
N ALA A 110 -11.59 17.31 -9.39
CA ALA A 110 -10.47 17.68 -10.23
C ALA A 110 -10.89 18.01 -11.67
N GLU A 111 -11.92 17.34 -12.20
CA GLU A 111 -12.39 17.46 -13.58
C GLU A 111 -12.69 18.90 -14.03
N PRO A 112 -13.47 19.72 -13.29
CA PRO A 112 -13.74 21.11 -13.68
C PRO A 112 -12.49 21.99 -13.65
N LEU A 113 -11.41 21.56 -13.01
CA LEU A 113 -10.11 22.25 -12.94
C LEU A 113 -9.16 21.80 -14.08
N GLY A 114 -9.58 20.88 -14.93
CA GLY A 114 -8.74 20.31 -15.98
C GLY A 114 -7.59 19.47 -15.46
N ILE A 115 -7.74 18.85 -14.29
CA ILE A 115 -6.75 17.99 -13.64
C ILE A 115 -7.16 16.54 -13.81
N ASP A 116 -6.24 15.69 -14.27
CA ASP A 116 -6.46 14.26 -14.42
C ASP A 116 -6.04 13.48 -13.17
N ILE A 117 -6.70 12.35 -12.93
CA ILE A 117 -6.39 11.43 -11.83
C ILE A 117 -6.09 10.04 -12.39
N LEU A 118 -5.03 9.42 -11.88
CA LEU A 118 -4.78 7.98 -12.00
C LEU A 118 -4.75 7.36 -10.60
N ASP A 119 -5.36 6.22 -10.43
CA ASP A 119 -5.10 5.33 -9.29
C ASP A 119 -4.04 4.32 -9.71
N ALA A 120 -2.95 4.27 -8.96
CA ALA A 120 -1.79 3.46 -9.28
C ALA A 120 -1.18 2.78 -8.04
N PRO A 121 -1.99 2.09 -7.22
CA PRO A 121 -1.50 1.42 -6.03
C PRO A 121 -0.41 0.41 -6.36
N VAL A 122 0.49 0.22 -5.39
CA VAL A 122 1.71 -0.57 -5.55
C VAL A 122 1.70 -1.83 -4.68
N SER A 123 2.42 -2.85 -5.14
CA SER A 123 2.67 -4.08 -4.39
C SER A 123 4.14 -4.50 -4.51
N GLY A 124 4.72 -5.01 -3.42
CA GLY A 124 6.13 -5.42 -3.34
C GLY A 124 6.82 -5.02 -2.03
N GLY A 125 6.11 -4.28 -1.16
CA GLY A 125 6.63 -3.84 0.14
C GLY A 125 7.83 -2.89 0.03
N GLN A 126 8.45 -2.60 1.17
CA GLN A 126 9.57 -1.68 1.25
C GLN A 126 10.75 -2.12 0.37
N SER A 127 11.10 -3.41 0.39
CA SER A 127 12.20 -3.96 -0.42
C SER A 127 11.96 -3.78 -1.93
N GLY A 128 10.71 -3.97 -2.39
CA GLY A 128 10.32 -3.70 -3.77
C GLY A 128 10.40 -2.23 -4.14
N ALA A 129 10.04 -1.33 -3.23
CA ALA A 129 10.15 0.11 -3.43
C ALA A 129 11.63 0.55 -3.50
N GLU A 130 12.50 0.02 -2.64
CA GLU A 130 13.94 0.30 -2.64
C GLU A 130 14.62 -0.21 -3.92
N ALA A 131 14.25 -1.39 -4.37
CA ALA A 131 14.82 -2.04 -5.56
C ALA A 131 14.19 -1.58 -6.89
N ALA A 132 13.19 -0.68 -6.88
CA ALA A 132 12.40 -0.28 -8.05
C ALA A 132 11.76 -1.48 -8.77
N THR A 133 11.30 -2.48 -8.03
CA THR A 133 10.72 -3.72 -8.57
C THR A 133 9.23 -3.87 -8.28
N LEU A 134 8.56 -2.78 -7.88
CA LEU A 134 7.14 -2.81 -7.54
C LEU A 134 6.28 -3.31 -8.71
N THR A 135 5.20 -3.97 -8.35
CA THR A 135 4.05 -4.18 -9.24
C THR A 135 3.11 -3.00 -9.07
N ILE A 136 2.74 -2.35 -10.16
CA ILE A 136 1.90 -1.16 -10.20
C ILE A 136 0.63 -1.48 -10.98
N MET A 137 -0.53 -1.18 -10.40
CA MET A 137 -1.84 -1.48 -10.97
C MET A 137 -2.52 -0.15 -11.28
N VAL A 138 -2.58 0.22 -12.58
CA VAL A 138 -2.97 1.59 -12.97
C VAL A 138 -4.37 1.62 -13.58
N GLY A 139 -5.27 2.35 -12.93
CA GLY A 139 -6.60 2.70 -13.44
C GLY A 139 -6.68 4.17 -13.84
N GLY A 140 -7.51 4.46 -14.84
CA GLY A 140 -7.78 5.80 -15.32
C GLY A 140 -7.72 5.96 -16.83
N LYS A 141 -7.65 7.20 -17.34
CA LYS A 141 -7.61 7.46 -18.79
C LYS A 141 -6.35 6.86 -19.42
N ARG A 142 -6.53 6.02 -20.45
CA ARG A 142 -5.43 5.30 -21.10
C ARG A 142 -4.32 6.22 -21.64
N GLY A 143 -4.68 7.34 -22.26
CA GLY A 143 -3.68 8.29 -22.78
C GLY A 143 -2.82 8.92 -21.67
N ILE A 144 -3.42 9.17 -20.49
CA ILE A 144 -2.69 9.67 -19.32
C ILE A 144 -1.76 8.58 -18.75
N PHE A 145 -2.23 7.32 -18.66
CA PHE A 145 -1.39 6.18 -18.29
C PHE A 145 -0.16 6.06 -19.22
N GLU A 146 -0.35 6.12 -20.54
CA GLU A 146 0.74 6.02 -21.52
C GLU A 146 1.75 7.17 -21.36
N GLY A 147 1.28 8.38 -21.07
CA GLY A 147 2.12 9.54 -20.75
C GLY A 147 2.91 9.41 -19.45
N SER A 148 2.41 8.60 -18.51
CA SER A 148 3.01 8.39 -17.18
C SER A 148 4.00 7.21 -17.12
N ILE A 149 4.15 6.42 -18.19
CA ILE A 149 4.85 5.13 -18.17
C ILE A 149 6.31 5.24 -17.70
N GLN A 150 7.00 6.34 -17.99
CA GLN A 150 8.38 6.54 -17.56
C GLN A 150 8.50 6.74 -16.04
N ILE A 151 7.49 7.38 -15.44
CA ILE A 151 7.39 7.54 -13.98
C ILE A 151 7.25 6.16 -13.33
N PHE A 152 6.33 5.34 -13.84
CA PHE A 152 6.11 3.99 -13.32
C PHE A 152 7.34 3.08 -13.49
N LYS A 153 8.05 3.18 -14.63
CA LYS A 153 9.28 2.41 -14.86
C LYS A 153 10.41 2.76 -13.90
N ALA A 154 10.42 3.97 -13.36
CA ALA A 154 11.43 4.40 -12.39
C ALA A 154 11.23 3.77 -11.00
N ILE A 155 10.00 3.36 -10.67
CA ILE A 155 9.66 2.84 -9.33
C ILE A 155 9.21 1.38 -9.33
N GLY A 156 8.92 0.78 -10.50
CA GLY A 156 8.39 -0.57 -10.61
C GLY A 156 8.83 -1.29 -11.86
N LYS A 157 8.78 -2.62 -11.80
CA LYS A 157 9.17 -3.51 -12.90
C LYS A 157 7.97 -4.09 -13.65
N ARG A 158 6.84 -4.26 -12.95
CA ARG A 158 5.60 -4.81 -13.52
C ARG A 158 4.51 -3.74 -13.47
N ILE A 159 4.09 -3.24 -14.62
CA ILE A 159 3.14 -2.15 -14.74
C ILE A 159 1.94 -2.68 -15.53
N TYR A 160 0.78 -2.66 -14.89
CA TYR A 160 -0.47 -3.16 -15.48
C TYR A 160 -1.48 -2.02 -15.62
N TYR A 161 -1.97 -1.80 -16.84
CA TYR A 161 -3.17 -0.99 -17.03
C TYR A 161 -4.40 -1.85 -16.75
N THR A 162 -5.18 -1.47 -15.75
CA THR A 162 -6.29 -2.29 -15.23
C THR A 162 -7.66 -1.85 -15.76
N GLY A 163 -7.75 -0.70 -16.43
CA GLY A 163 -8.99 -0.16 -16.97
C GLY A 163 -9.32 1.25 -16.48
N ASP A 164 -10.60 1.53 -16.30
CA ASP A 164 -11.09 2.83 -15.87
C ASP A 164 -10.67 3.18 -14.45
N LEU A 165 -10.82 4.46 -14.08
CA LEU A 165 -10.45 4.99 -12.76
C LEU A 165 -11.11 4.21 -11.61
N GLY A 166 -10.29 3.81 -10.66
CA GLY A 166 -10.63 2.96 -9.51
C GLY A 166 -10.39 1.47 -9.76
N SER A 167 -10.04 1.06 -10.99
CA SER A 167 -9.74 -0.35 -11.29
C SER A 167 -8.42 -0.81 -10.69
N GLY A 168 -7.42 0.05 -10.60
CA GLY A 168 -6.16 -0.23 -9.92
C GLY A 168 -6.36 -0.51 -8.44
N GLU A 169 -7.12 0.36 -7.75
CA GLU A 169 -7.48 0.16 -6.35
C GLU A 169 -8.31 -1.11 -6.14
N THR A 170 -9.25 -1.39 -7.04
CA THR A 170 -10.03 -2.64 -6.99
C THR A 170 -9.10 -3.85 -6.99
N VAL A 171 -8.17 -3.92 -7.97
CA VAL A 171 -7.21 -5.04 -8.06
C VAL A 171 -6.31 -5.09 -6.83
N LYS A 172 -5.87 -3.93 -6.32
CA LYS A 172 -5.03 -3.86 -5.12
C LYS A 172 -5.75 -4.39 -3.88
N LEU A 173 -6.99 -4.00 -3.65
CA LEU A 173 -7.79 -4.46 -2.52
C LEU A 173 -8.04 -5.98 -2.60
N LEU A 174 -8.31 -6.52 -3.80
CA LEU A 174 -8.47 -7.96 -4.01
C LEU A 174 -7.15 -8.72 -3.77
N ASN A 175 -6.02 -8.16 -4.21
CA ASN A 175 -4.70 -8.71 -3.90
C ASN A 175 -4.46 -8.76 -2.38
N ASN A 176 -4.74 -7.67 -1.66
CA ASN A 176 -4.50 -7.61 -0.22
C ASN A 176 -5.49 -8.51 0.56
N MET A 177 -6.72 -8.64 0.08
CA MET A 177 -7.68 -9.63 0.60
C MET A 177 -7.11 -11.05 0.49
N ARG A 178 -6.56 -11.43 -0.67
CA ARG A 178 -5.95 -12.75 -0.90
C ARG A 178 -4.75 -12.98 0.01
N VAL A 179 -3.88 -11.97 0.17
CA VAL A 179 -2.71 -12.03 1.07
C VAL A 179 -3.14 -12.24 2.51
N LEU A 180 -4.17 -11.54 2.99
CA LEU A 180 -4.62 -11.66 4.38
C LEU A 180 -5.26 -13.02 4.67
N ILE A 181 -6.12 -13.52 3.79
CA ILE A 181 -6.71 -14.85 3.93
C ILE A 181 -5.62 -15.90 4.04
N ASP A 182 -4.61 -15.82 3.18
CA ASP A 182 -3.48 -16.73 3.17
C ASP A 182 -2.66 -16.65 4.46
N LEU A 183 -2.41 -15.44 4.96
CA LEU A 183 -1.70 -15.20 6.22
C LEU A 183 -2.42 -15.85 7.42
N VAL A 184 -3.73 -15.60 7.55
CA VAL A 184 -4.55 -16.14 8.64
C VAL A 184 -4.64 -17.66 8.56
N THR A 185 -4.77 -18.21 7.36
CA THR A 185 -4.76 -19.66 7.12
C THR A 185 -3.41 -20.26 7.47
N SER A 186 -2.31 -19.65 7.01
CA SER A 186 -0.94 -20.09 7.33
C SER A 186 -0.71 -20.14 8.85
N ARG A 187 -1.15 -19.09 9.57
CA ARG A 187 -1.05 -19.06 11.02
C ARG A 187 -1.78 -20.24 11.67
N SER A 188 -3.00 -20.54 11.23
CA SER A 188 -3.79 -21.65 11.78
C SER A 188 -3.12 -23.01 11.52
N VAL A 189 -2.52 -23.19 10.33
CA VAL A 189 -1.76 -24.39 9.96
C VAL A 189 -0.57 -24.58 10.89
N PHE A 190 0.22 -23.52 11.14
CA PHE A 190 1.35 -23.59 12.07
C PHE A 190 0.93 -23.90 13.50
N GLU A 191 -0.17 -23.31 13.98
CA GLU A 191 -0.67 -23.57 15.30
C GLU A 191 -1.03 -25.06 15.51
N ILE A 192 -1.71 -25.66 14.54
CA ILE A 192 -2.05 -27.07 14.56
C ILE A 192 -0.78 -27.92 14.56
N ALA A 193 0.18 -27.61 13.68
CA ALA A 193 1.42 -28.34 13.57
C ALA A 193 2.25 -28.34 14.86
N VAL A 194 2.41 -27.17 15.47
CA VAL A 194 3.12 -27.04 16.76
C VAL A 194 2.46 -27.88 17.85
N LYS A 195 1.12 -27.88 17.91
CA LYS A 195 0.38 -28.72 18.87
C LYS A 195 0.49 -30.21 18.58
N ALA A 196 0.64 -30.58 17.31
CA ALA A 196 0.86 -31.96 16.87
C ALA A 196 2.33 -32.41 17.00
N GLY A 197 3.23 -31.54 17.49
CA GLY A 197 4.64 -31.84 17.67
C GLY A 197 5.47 -31.79 16.39
N ILE A 198 4.96 -31.17 15.31
CA ILE A 198 5.69 -31.02 14.05
C ILE A 198 6.58 -29.76 14.12
N ASP A 199 7.82 -29.91 13.72
CA ASP A 199 8.76 -28.79 13.61
C ASP A 199 8.28 -27.77 12.55
N PRO A 200 8.15 -26.45 12.91
CA PRO A 200 7.67 -25.44 11.99
C PRO A 200 8.52 -25.25 10.72
N LYS A 201 9.85 -25.39 10.82
CA LYS A 201 10.74 -25.26 9.66
C LYS A 201 10.56 -26.43 8.70
N LEU A 202 10.48 -27.65 9.23
CA LEU A 202 10.18 -28.83 8.43
C LEU A 202 8.80 -28.72 7.74
N LEU A 203 7.78 -28.27 8.46
CA LEU A 203 6.46 -28.03 7.87
C LEU A 203 6.53 -27.04 6.72
N HIS A 204 7.26 -25.93 6.93
CA HIS A 204 7.43 -24.91 5.88
C HIS A 204 8.08 -25.53 4.62
N GLU A 205 9.16 -26.28 4.76
CA GLU A 205 9.85 -26.93 3.64
C GLU A 205 8.92 -27.85 2.85
N ILE A 206 8.16 -28.69 3.55
CA ILE A 206 7.23 -29.64 2.91
C ILE A 206 6.14 -28.91 2.14
N ILE A 207 5.44 -27.93 2.75
CA ILE A 207 4.36 -27.22 2.10
C ILE A 207 4.88 -26.34 0.95
N ASN A 208 6.09 -25.78 1.10
CA ASN A 208 6.70 -24.95 0.05
C ASN A 208 6.98 -25.70 -1.25
N THR A 209 7.09 -27.02 -1.20
CA THR A 209 7.29 -27.92 -2.36
C THR A 209 6.02 -28.69 -2.72
N SER A 210 4.91 -28.45 -2.04
CA SER A 210 3.64 -29.14 -2.19
C SER A 210 2.55 -28.21 -2.75
N THR A 211 1.36 -28.75 -3.03
CA THR A 211 0.23 -28.00 -3.61
C THR A 211 -0.35 -26.91 -2.71
N GLY A 212 -0.03 -26.90 -1.42
CA GLY A 212 -0.42 -25.86 -0.46
C GLY A 212 0.45 -24.62 -0.50
N GLN A 213 1.47 -24.56 -1.35
CA GLN A 213 2.37 -23.44 -1.47
C GLN A 213 1.64 -22.16 -1.93
N SER A 214 2.06 -21.03 -1.37
CA SER A 214 1.57 -19.68 -1.75
C SER A 214 2.71 -18.67 -1.68
N TRP A 215 2.45 -17.44 -2.19
CA TRP A 215 3.45 -16.38 -2.12
C TRP A 215 3.78 -15.99 -0.66
N VAL A 216 2.79 -15.90 0.21
CA VAL A 216 2.99 -15.61 1.65
C VAL A 216 3.79 -16.73 2.28
N TRP A 217 3.43 -17.99 1.99
CA TRP A 217 4.12 -19.17 2.51
C TRP A 217 5.59 -19.18 2.09
N ALA A 218 5.89 -18.90 0.83
CA ALA A 218 7.24 -18.93 0.31
C ALA A 218 8.11 -17.74 0.76
N ASN A 219 7.52 -16.54 0.97
CA ASN A 219 8.31 -15.32 1.14
C ASN A 219 8.22 -14.70 2.53
N TRP A 220 7.09 -14.83 3.24
CA TRP A 220 6.92 -14.22 4.57
C TRP A 220 7.15 -15.21 5.69
N ILE A 221 6.67 -16.44 5.55
CA ILE A 221 6.80 -17.44 6.61
C ILE A 221 8.26 -17.71 7.01
N PRO A 222 9.24 -17.89 6.10
CA PRO A 222 10.63 -18.05 6.50
C PRO A 222 11.13 -16.89 7.37
N ARG A 223 10.76 -15.65 7.02
CA ARG A 223 11.12 -14.47 7.78
C ARG A 223 10.51 -14.46 9.16
N PHE A 224 9.26 -14.89 9.30
CA PHE A 224 8.59 -15.01 10.61
C PHE A 224 9.24 -16.06 11.48
N LEU A 225 9.60 -17.22 10.91
CA LEU A 225 10.30 -18.28 11.62
C LEU A 225 11.72 -17.87 12.08
N ASP A 226 12.33 -16.92 11.39
CA ASP A 226 13.63 -16.35 11.73
C ASP A 226 13.51 -15.05 12.58
N GLY A 227 12.31 -14.69 13.03
CA GLY A 227 12.05 -13.50 13.85
C GLY A 227 12.22 -12.16 13.11
N GLN A 228 12.13 -12.18 11.79
CA GLN A 228 12.30 -10.99 10.94
C GLN A 228 10.98 -10.31 10.63
N SER A 229 10.99 -8.97 10.62
CA SER A 229 9.87 -8.13 10.20
C SER A 229 9.66 -8.16 8.69
N VAL A 230 8.41 -8.00 8.25
CA VAL A 230 8.05 -7.78 6.83
C VAL A 230 7.60 -6.33 6.56
N GLY A 231 7.55 -5.49 7.60
CA GLY A 231 7.18 -4.08 7.47
C GLY A 231 5.69 -3.85 7.20
N SER A 232 4.83 -4.79 7.57
CA SER A 232 3.38 -4.66 7.50
C SER A 232 2.75 -4.85 8.87
N THR A 233 1.58 -4.27 9.11
CA THR A 233 0.93 -4.27 10.42
C THR A 233 -0.53 -4.72 10.35
N PRO A 234 -1.11 -5.24 11.45
CA PRO A 234 -2.54 -5.52 11.54
C PRO A 234 -3.43 -4.33 11.18
N ASP A 235 -3.05 -3.09 11.52
CA ASP A 235 -3.81 -1.89 11.17
C ASP A 235 -3.91 -1.68 9.67
N ILE A 236 -2.82 -1.91 8.92
CA ILE A 236 -2.83 -1.83 7.45
C ILE A 236 -3.81 -2.86 6.87
N PHE A 237 -3.73 -4.13 7.33
CA PHE A 237 -4.63 -5.17 6.85
C PHE A 237 -6.07 -4.96 7.29
N ASN A 238 -6.32 -4.46 8.51
CA ASN A 238 -7.66 -4.09 8.96
C ASN A 238 -8.28 -3.02 8.05
N LYS A 239 -7.51 -1.98 7.71
CA LYS A 239 -7.94 -0.93 6.79
C LYS A 239 -8.25 -1.49 5.39
N ASP A 240 -7.32 -2.21 4.79
CA ASP A 240 -7.45 -2.69 3.41
C ASP A 240 -8.58 -3.72 3.26
N MET A 241 -8.69 -4.67 4.21
CA MET A 241 -9.75 -5.66 4.20
C MET A 241 -11.13 -5.04 4.44
N THR A 242 -11.22 -4.04 5.31
CA THR A 242 -12.48 -3.30 5.53
C THR A 242 -12.94 -2.67 4.23
N GLN A 243 -12.07 -1.97 3.50
CA GLN A 243 -12.39 -1.38 2.20
C GLN A 243 -12.76 -2.44 1.14
N ALA A 244 -12.05 -3.58 1.11
CA ALA A 244 -12.35 -4.67 0.19
C ALA A 244 -13.75 -5.28 0.45
N LEU A 245 -14.14 -5.45 1.71
CA LEU A 245 -15.46 -5.95 2.08
C LEU A 245 -16.56 -4.91 1.85
N GLU A 246 -16.29 -3.62 2.05
CA GLU A 246 -17.22 -2.54 1.69
C GLU A 246 -17.47 -2.54 0.18
N MET A 247 -16.42 -2.64 -0.63
CA MET A 247 -16.55 -2.76 -2.09
C MET A 247 -17.34 -4.01 -2.49
N ALA A 248 -17.14 -5.17 -1.85
CA ALA A 248 -17.91 -6.38 -2.13
C ALA A 248 -19.41 -6.19 -1.86
N ARG A 249 -19.76 -5.48 -0.80
CA ARG A 249 -21.18 -5.19 -0.47
C ARG A 249 -21.88 -4.33 -1.53
N GLU A 250 -21.16 -3.45 -2.22
CA GLU A 250 -21.73 -2.67 -3.35
C GLU A 250 -22.22 -3.58 -4.49
N PHE A 251 -21.58 -4.77 -4.63
CA PHE A 251 -22.01 -5.81 -5.57
C PHE A 251 -22.96 -6.85 -4.96
N ASN A 252 -23.49 -6.60 -3.74
CA ASN A 252 -24.29 -7.55 -2.96
C ASN A 252 -23.57 -8.88 -2.67
N LEU A 253 -22.24 -8.84 -2.53
CA LEU A 253 -21.41 -10.00 -2.19
C LEU A 253 -21.01 -9.97 -0.71
N HIS A 254 -21.00 -11.15 -0.08
CA HIS A 254 -20.64 -11.33 1.33
C HIS A 254 -19.60 -12.46 1.45
N PRO A 255 -18.29 -12.18 1.16
CA PRO A 255 -17.25 -13.19 1.20
C PRO A 255 -16.94 -13.61 2.64
N GLU A 256 -17.49 -14.75 3.07
CA GLU A 256 -17.44 -15.25 4.45
C GLU A 256 -16.01 -15.49 4.93
N ILE A 257 -15.15 -16.12 4.10
CA ILE A 257 -13.76 -16.40 4.46
C ILE A 257 -12.99 -15.09 4.71
N ALA A 258 -13.20 -14.08 3.85
CA ALA A 258 -12.57 -12.78 4.02
C ALA A 258 -13.06 -12.07 5.29
N SER A 259 -14.36 -12.20 5.60
CA SER A 259 -14.94 -11.66 6.83
C SER A 259 -14.35 -12.32 8.07
N ALA A 260 -14.21 -13.64 8.08
CA ALA A 260 -13.57 -14.37 9.17
C ALA A 260 -12.10 -13.97 9.36
N ALA A 261 -11.34 -13.81 8.26
CA ALA A 261 -9.96 -13.35 8.29
C ALA A 261 -9.85 -11.92 8.85
N LEU A 262 -10.79 -11.03 8.52
CA LEU A 262 -10.84 -9.68 9.08
C LEU A 262 -11.08 -9.69 10.61
N GLU A 263 -11.99 -10.54 11.10
CA GLU A 263 -12.24 -10.65 12.55
C GLU A 263 -11.01 -11.16 13.31
N GLU A 264 -10.23 -12.07 12.73
CA GLU A 264 -8.96 -12.49 13.32
C GLU A 264 -7.99 -11.30 13.45
N ILE A 265 -7.80 -10.50 12.40
CA ILE A 265 -6.96 -9.29 12.44
C ILE A 265 -7.49 -8.28 13.46
N ARG A 266 -8.79 -8.04 13.51
CA ARG A 266 -9.41 -7.14 14.50
C ARG A 266 -9.15 -7.58 15.93
N SER A 267 -9.02 -8.88 16.18
CA SER A 267 -8.66 -9.41 17.48
C SER A 267 -7.27 -8.93 17.94
N TYR A 268 -6.33 -8.77 17.01
CA TYR A 268 -5.00 -8.21 17.30
C TYR A 268 -5.04 -6.70 17.54
N VAL A 269 -5.81 -5.97 16.73
CA VAL A 269 -6.01 -4.52 16.91
C VAL A 269 -6.64 -4.24 18.29
N LYS A 270 -7.67 -4.99 18.68
CA LYS A 270 -8.31 -4.87 20.00
C LYS A 270 -7.37 -5.16 21.19
N ARG A 271 -6.31 -5.95 20.98
CA ARG A 271 -5.27 -6.23 21.97
C ARG A 271 -4.12 -5.20 21.95
N ASN A 272 -4.31 -4.04 21.33
CA ASN A 272 -3.30 -2.99 21.13
C ASN A 272 -2.05 -3.44 20.35
N MET A 273 -2.19 -4.44 19.49
CA MET A 273 -1.12 -4.94 18.61
C MET A 273 -1.26 -4.44 17.18
N GLY A 274 -2.17 -3.49 16.91
CA GLY A 274 -2.45 -2.98 15.58
C GLY A 274 -1.22 -2.39 14.86
N GLY A 275 -0.37 -1.68 15.60
CA GLY A 275 0.86 -1.08 15.09
C GLY A 275 2.09 -2.01 15.10
N SER A 276 1.99 -3.21 15.65
CA SER A 276 3.09 -4.19 15.68
C SER A 276 3.33 -4.77 14.27
N ASP A 277 4.54 -5.33 14.03
CA ASP A 277 4.74 -6.07 12.78
C ASP A 277 3.83 -7.30 12.73
N ILE A 278 3.30 -7.61 11.55
CA ILE A 278 2.35 -8.72 11.36
C ILE A 278 2.95 -10.09 11.72
N SER A 279 4.28 -10.22 11.74
CA SER A 279 4.99 -11.44 12.19
C SER A 279 4.65 -11.83 13.62
N THR A 280 4.25 -10.87 14.47
CA THR A 280 3.81 -11.13 15.84
C THR A 280 2.59 -12.06 15.93
N MET A 281 1.83 -12.21 14.85
CA MET A 281 0.74 -13.19 14.77
C MET A 281 1.24 -14.64 14.81
N PHE A 282 2.52 -14.86 14.53
CA PHE A 282 3.18 -16.18 14.52
C PHE A 282 3.96 -16.47 15.80
N ASP A 283 3.91 -15.58 16.80
CA ASP A 283 4.45 -15.86 18.13
C ASP A 283 3.44 -16.69 18.96
N PHE A 284 3.56 -17.99 18.85
CA PHE A 284 2.68 -18.95 19.54
C PHE A 284 2.94 -19.04 21.05
N THR A 285 3.99 -18.37 21.56
CA THR A 285 4.31 -18.36 23.00
C THR A 285 3.50 -17.32 23.77
N GLN A 286 2.97 -16.28 23.08
CA GLN A 286 2.25 -15.16 23.70
C GLN A 286 0.73 -15.35 23.83
N ARG A 287 0.17 -16.53 23.53
CA ARG A 287 -1.27 -16.74 23.73
C ARG A 287 -1.65 -16.69 25.20
N PRO A 288 -2.67 -15.91 25.60
CA PRO A 288 -3.33 -16.13 26.87
C PRO A 288 -3.81 -17.59 26.90
N ARG A 289 -3.45 -18.34 27.92
CA ARG A 289 -4.06 -19.66 28.19
C ARG A 289 -5.57 -19.46 28.11
N ALA A 290 -6.27 -20.19 27.24
CA ALA A 290 -7.72 -20.23 27.27
C ALA A 290 -8.14 -20.49 28.70
N ALA A 291 -9.09 -19.70 29.23
CA ALA A 291 -9.69 -19.98 30.52
C ALA A 291 -10.19 -21.43 30.49
N PRO A 292 -9.94 -22.23 31.52
CA PRO A 292 -10.51 -23.57 31.60
C PRO A 292 -12.03 -23.47 31.50
N SER A 293 -12.61 -24.27 30.62
CA SER A 293 -14.05 -24.45 30.42
C SER A 293 -14.77 -24.84 31.70
#